data_957b951547522433f5f623a30eaebe16
#
_entry.id   957b951547522433f5f623a30eaebe16
#
_cell.length_a   1.000
_cell.length_b   1.000
_cell.length_c   1.000
_cell.angle_alpha   90.00
_cell.angle_beta   90.00
_cell.angle_gamma   90.00
#
_symmetry.space_group_name_H-M   'P 1'
#
loop_
_entity.id
_entity.type
_entity.pdbx_description
1 polymer ?
#
loop_
_entity_poly.entity_id
_entity_poly.type
_entity_poly.pdbx_seq_one_letter_code
_entity_poly.pdbx_strand_id
1 'polypeptide(L)'
;FLYDWKAATPHDYEHVIGGDFKMILDNLCRLIAEGKNVRVRIPLIEGFNTENEYTEAMCQCLRQAQVTHVDLLPFHRLGSAKYKALGVDYAYGGVPSMTISRAQEISKIYEKYFDVRIEK
;
A
#
# COMPACT_ATOMS: atom_id res chain seq x y z
N PHE A 1 9.04 -12.84 -1.81
CA PHE A 1 7.57 -12.73 -1.90
C PHE A 1 7.16 -11.26 -2.02
N LEU A 2 6.32 -10.97 -2.99
CA LEU A 2 5.68 -9.67 -3.13
C LEU A 2 4.28 -9.74 -2.52
N TYR A 3 3.97 -8.84 -1.61
CA TYR A 3 2.70 -8.88 -0.87
C TYR A 3 2.01 -7.51 -0.98
N ASP A 4 0.85 -7.49 -1.60
CA ASP A 4 0.10 -6.25 -1.81
C ASP A 4 -0.59 -5.80 -0.53
N TRP A 5 -0.41 -4.53 -0.17
CA TRP A 5 -1.04 -3.92 1.00
C TRP A 5 -1.67 -2.60 0.59
N LYS A 6 -2.98 -2.46 0.75
CA LYS A 6 -3.72 -1.38 0.08
C LYS A 6 -4.38 -0.38 1.01
N ALA A 7 -4.70 -0.77 2.23
CA ALA A 7 -5.43 0.11 3.15
C ALA A 7 -4.99 -0.11 4.59
N ALA A 8 -5.32 0.86 5.48
CA ALA A 8 -4.87 0.85 6.87
C ALA A 8 -5.91 0.30 7.85
N THR A 9 -7.17 0.16 7.45
CA THR A 9 -8.25 -0.25 8.35
C THR A 9 -9.10 -1.38 7.75
N PRO A 10 -9.73 -2.21 8.60
CA PRO A 10 -10.68 -3.20 8.10
C PRO A 10 -11.81 -2.58 7.29
N HIS A 11 -12.32 -1.43 7.71
CA HIS A 11 -13.39 -0.74 7.02
C HIS A 11 -13.01 -0.41 5.58
N ASP A 12 -11.84 0.20 5.38
CA ASP A 12 -11.38 0.58 4.04
C ASP A 12 -11.11 -0.64 3.16
N TYR A 13 -10.55 -1.70 3.74
CA TYR A 13 -10.33 -2.94 2.99
C TYR A 13 -11.64 -3.55 2.50
N GLU A 14 -12.62 -3.63 3.37
CA GLU A 14 -13.91 -4.27 3.05
C GLU A 14 -14.75 -3.43 2.11
N HIS A 15 -14.76 -2.10 2.28
CA HIS A 15 -15.69 -1.21 1.55
C HIS A 15 -15.08 -0.61 0.29
N VAL A 16 -13.77 -0.44 0.22
CA VAL A 16 -13.10 0.16 -0.94
C VAL A 16 -12.42 -0.91 -1.80
N ILE A 17 -11.67 -1.81 -1.17
CA ILE A 17 -10.88 -2.83 -1.87
C ILE A 17 -11.68 -4.13 -2.05
N GLY A 18 -12.51 -4.48 -1.08
CA GLY A 18 -13.30 -5.71 -1.13
C GLY A 18 -12.59 -6.94 -0.56
N GLY A 19 -11.57 -6.75 0.28
CA GLY A 19 -10.82 -7.85 0.88
C GLY A 19 -11.13 -8.06 2.36
N ASP A 20 -10.65 -9.18 2.91
CA ASP A 20 -10.72 -9.49 4.33
C ASP A 20 -9.40 -9.04 4.99
N PHE A 21 -9.46 -7.93 5.70
CA PHE A 21 -8.29 -7.31 6.33
C PHE A 21 -7.59 -8.24 7.31
N LYS A 22 -8.36 -8.94 8.15
CA LYS A 22 -7.77 -9.82 9.16
C LYS A 22 -7.01 -10.98 8.51
N MET A 23 -7.58 -11.58 7.49
CA MET A 23 -6.94 -12.68 6.79
C MET A 23 -5.65 -12.22 6.12
N ILE A 24 -5.69 -11.04 5.48
CA ILE A 24 -4.53 -10.48 4.80
C ILE A 24 -3.42 -10.16 5.80
N LEU A 25 -3.76 -9.58 6.94
CA LEU A 25 -2.79 -9.28 7.99
C LEU A 25 -2.20 -10.55 8.60
N ASP A 26 -3.03 -11.54 8.90
CA ASP A 26 -2.59 -12.80 9.49
C ASP A 26 -1.64 -13.55 8.53
N ASN A 27 -1.94 -13.56 7.24
CA ASN A 27 -1.09 -14.19 6.24
C ASN A 27 0.27 -13.49 6.15
N LEU A 28 0.29 -12.15 6.18
CA LEU A 28 1.53 -11.40 6.17
C LEU A 28 2.39 -11.71 7.40
N CYS A 29 1.78 -11.68 8.58
CA CYS A 29 2.47 -12.01 9.83
C CYS A 29 3.06 -13.42 9.79
N ARG A 30 2.33 -14.38 9.24
CA ARG A 30 2.79 -15.76 9.12
C ARG A 30 4.00 -15.87 8.20
N LEU A 31 3.95 -15.23 7.03
CA LEU A 31 5.07 -15.27 6.08
C LEU A 31 6.36 -14.72 6.72
N ILE A 32 6.23 -13.61 7.43
CA ILE A 32 7.38 -12.98 8.08
C ILE A 32 7.89 -13.86 9.24
N ALA A 33 6.99 -14.42 10.04
CA ALA A 33 7.35 -15.29 11.16
C ALA A 33 8.05 -16.58 10.70
N GLU A 34 7.73 -17.06 9.49
CA GLU A 34 8.37 -18.22 8.89
C GLU A 34 9.75 -17.89 8.28
N GLY A 35 10.20 -16.67 8.40
CA GLY A 35 11.51 -16.25 7.87
C GLY A 35 11.51 -16.00 6.37
N LYS A 36 10.35 -15.83 5.75
CA LYS A 36 10.27 -15.54 4.33
C LYS A 36 10.74 -14.12 4.04
N ASN A 37 11.40 -13.93 2.90
CA ASN A 37 11.81 -12.63 2.45
C ASN A 37 10.61 -11.95 1.78
N VAL A 38 9.97 -11.02 2.48
CA VAL A 38 8.73 -10.39 2.02
C VAL A 38 8.97 -8.91 1.73
N ARG A 39 8.55 -8.47 0.56
CA ARG A 39 8.44 -7.05 0.22
C ARG A 39 6.97 -6.70 0.11
N VAL A 40 6.56 -5.67 0.86
CA VAL A 40 5.18 -5.20 0.82
C VAL A 40 5.06 -4.13 -0.25
N ARG A 41 4.10 -4.28 -1.14
CA ARG A 41 3.84 -3.34 -2.24
C ARG A 41 2.61 -2.53 -1.94
N ILE A 42 2.75 -1.21 -1.97
CA ILE A 42 1.67 -0.27 -1.63
C ILE A 42 1.36 0.62 -2.81
N PRO A 43 0.21 0.48 -3.46
CA PRO A 43 -0.21 1.43 -4.48
C PRO A 43 -0.58 2.76 -3.81
N LEU A 44 0.04 3.85 -4.26
CA LEU A 44 -0.23 5.18 -3.73
C LEU A 44 -1.31 5.85 -4.57
N ILE A 45 -2.46 6.15 -3.97
CA ILE A 45 -3.62 6.70 -4.64
C ILE A 45 -4.05 7.96 -3.91
N GLU A 46 -3.89 9.12 -4.57
CA GLU A 46 -4.32 10.40 -3.99
C GLU A 46 -5.81 10.37 -3.66
N GLY A 47 -6.16 10.93 -2.51
CA GLY A 47 -7.52 10.95 -2.02
C GLY A 47 -7.94 9.70 -1.27
N PHE A 48 -7.10 8.66 -1.27
CA PHE A 48 -7.39 7.42 -0.55
C PHE A 48 -6.37 7.11 0.54
N ASN A 49 -5.10 6.90 0.19
CA ASN A 49 -4.12 6.39 1.17
C ASN A 49 -2.85 7.23 1.26
N THR A 50 -2.86 8.48 0.85
CA THR A 50 -1.66 9.32 0.79
C THR A 50 -1.63 10.47 1.79
N GLU A 51 -2.72 10.73 2.51
CA GLU A 51 -2.71 11.74 3.59
C GLU A 51 -1.72 11.34 4.68
N ASN A 52 -1.09 12.32 5.32
CA ASN A 52 -0.05 12.06 6.31
C ASN A 52 -0.53 11.15 7.44
N GLU A 53 -1.71 11.43 7.98
CA GLU A 53 -2.27 10.61 9.07
C GLU A 53 -2.56 9.19 8.61
N TYR A 54 -3.08 9.03 7.41
CA TYR A 54 -3.37 7.71 6.85
C TYR A 54 -2.08 6.94 6.58
N THR A 55 -1.07 7.61 6.07
CA THR A 55 0.25 7.01 5.82
C THR A 55 0.88 6.52 7.12
N GLU A 56 0.79 7.30 8.20
CA GLU A 56 1.28 6.86 9.50
C GLU A 56 0.50 5.64 10.00
N ALA A 57 -0.82 5.59 9.79
CA ALA A 57 -1.62 4.42 10.15
C ALA A 57 -1.20 3.18 9.37
N MET A 58 -0.92 3.32 8.08
CA MET A 58 -0.36 2.24 7.26
C MET A 58 0.94 1.73 7.85
N CYS A 59 1.83 2.65 8.21
CA CYS A 59 3.13 2.29 8.80
C CYS A 59 2.97 1.52 10.10
N GLN A 60 2.05 1.93 10.97
CA GLN A 60 1.84 1.24 12.23
C GLN A 60 1.33 -0.19 12.03
N CYS A 61 0.42 -0.39 11.08
CA CYS A 61 -0.05 -1.73 10.73
C CYS A 61 1.11 -2.62 10.27
N LEU A 62 1.95 -2.10 9.40
CA LEU A 62 3.07 -2.86 8.84
C LEU A 62 4.16 -3.13 9.88
N ARG A 63 4.37 -2.20 10.81
CA ARG A 63 5.32 -2.40 11.92
C ARG A 63 4.86 -3.52 12.85
N GLN A 64 3.57 -3.60 13.12
CA GLN A 64 3.01 -4.69 13.94
C GLN A 64 3.27 -6.06 13.29
N ALA A 65 3.25 -6.12 11.98
CA ALA A 65 3.56 -7.34 11.23
C ALA A 65 5.07 -7.59 11.08
N GLN A 66 5.91 -6.68 11.57
CA GLN A 66 7.38 -6.76 11.49
C GLN A 66 7.91 -6.66 10.05
N VAL A 67 7.22 -5.92 9.21
CA VAL A 67 7.66 -5.63 7.84
C VAL A 67 8.95 -4.81 7.88
N THR A 68 9.87 -5.09 6.97
CA THR A 68 11.14 -4.35 6.86
C THR A 68 11.31 -3.68 5.50
N HIS A 69 10.70 -4.20 4.44
CA HIS A 69 10.88 -3.70 3.07
C HIS A 69 9.54 -3.33 2.46
N VAL A 70 9.45 -2.12 1.92
CA VAL A 70 8.24 -1.58 1.31
C VAL A 70 8.56 -1.03 -0.08
N ASP A 71 7.76 -1.40 -1.06
CA ASP A 71 7.80 -0.84 -2.41
C ASP A 71 6.56 0.01 -2.61
N LEU A 72 6.75 1.29 -2.92
CA LEU A 72 5.66 2.21 -3.20
C LEU A 72 5.42 2.27 -4.71
N LEU A 73 4.17 2.10 -5.12
CA LEU A 73 3.79 2.12 -6.54
C LEU A 73 2.92 3.35 -6.79
N PRO A 74 3.49 4.44 -7.32
CA PRO A 74 2.69 5.62 -7.64
C PRO A 74 1.59 5.26 -8.63
N PHE A 75 0.38 5.73 -8.35
CA PHE A 75 -0.76 5.48 -9.22
C PHE A 75 -0.54 6.17 -10.57
N HIS A 76 -0.68 5.41 -11.64
CA HIS A 76 -0.58 5.93 -13.00
C HIS A 76 -1.94 5.82 -13.67
N ARG A 77 -2.32 6.85 -14.39
CA ARG A 77 -3.58 6.93 -15.10
C ARG A 77 -3.52 6.10 -16.39
N LEU A 78 -3.37 4.79 -16.24
CA LEU A 78 -3.29 3.86 -17.35
C LEU A 78 -4.55 2.99 -17.35
N GLY A 79 -5.45 3.17 -18.20
CA GLY A 79 -6.63 2.38 -18.48
C GLY A 79 -7.20 1.46 -17.39
N SER A 80 -8.40 0.96 -17.60
CA SER A 80 -9.16 0.19 -16.63
C SER A 80 -8.50 -1.13 -16.21
N ALA A 81 -7.69 -1.73 -17.06
CA ALA A 81 -7.03 -2.99 -16.75
C ALA A 81 -6.07 -2.87 -15.55
N LYS A 82 -5.38 -1.73 -15.43
CA LYS A 82 -4.47 -1.50 -14.32
C LYS A 82 -5.21 -1.29 -12.99
N TYR A 83 -6.38 -0.66 -13.03
CA TYR A 83 -7.20 -0.52 -11.82
C TYR A 83 -7.60 -1.87 -11.26
N LYS A 84 -8.00 -2.79 -12.12
CA LYS A 84 -8.34 -4.16 -11.71
C LYS A 84 -7.15 -4.88 -11.11
N ALA A 85 -5.98 -4.73 -11.71
CA ALA A 85 -4.75 -5.37 -11.23
C ALA A 85 -4.37 -4.88 -9.83
N LEU A 86 -4.64 -3.61 -9.53
CA LEU A 86 -4.39 -3.03 -8.21
C LEU A 86 -5.49 -3.34 -7.20
N GLY A 87 -6.63 -3.89 -7.64
CA GLY A 87 -7.77 -4.16 -6.78
C GLY A 87 -8.47 -2.89 -6.29
N VAL A 88 -8.37 -1.79 -7.05
CA VAL A 88 -8.94 -0.49 -6.69
C VAL A 88 -10.25 -0.29 -7.42
N ASP A 89 -11.25 0.27 -6.72
CA ASP A 89 -12.55 0.57 -7.29
C ASP A 89 -12.44 1.67 -8.36
N TYR A 90 -13.32 1.62 -9.34
CA TYR A 90 -13.44 2.60 -10.41
C TYR A 90 -13.68 4.03 -9.91
N ALA A 91 -14.14 4.20 -8.68
CA ALA A 91 -14.31 5.53 -8.07
C ALA A 91 -13.05 6.40 -8.16
N TYR A 92 -11.88 5.77 -8.24
CA TYR A 92 -10.60 6.49 -8.34
C TYR A 92 -10.09 6.63 -9.77
N GLY A 93 -10.86 6.22 -10.75
CA GLY A 93 -10.49 6.27 -12.17
C GLY A 93 -10.24 7.66 -12.70
N GLY A 94 -10.81 8.70 -12.06
CA GLY A 94 -10.59 10.11 -12.44
C GLY A 94 -9.41 10.78 -11.77
N VAL A 95 -8.69 10.07 -10.89
CA VAL A 95 -7.57 10.65 -10.15
C VAL A 95 -6.37 10.84 -11.10
N PRO A 96 -5.73 12.03 -11.10
CA PRO A 96 -4.55 12.24 -11.93
C PRO A 96 -3.40 11.32 -11.54
N SER A 97 -2.52 11.01 -12.49
CA SER A 97 -1.31 10.26 -12.21
C SER A 97 -0.45 11.00 -11.18
N MET A 98 0.12 10.24 -10.25
CA MET A 98 0.99 10.82 -9.21
C MET A 98 2.34 11.20 -9.81
N THR A 99 2.86 12.36 -9.42
CA THR A 99 4.22 12.77 -9.80
C THR A 99 5.26 12.06 -8.94
N ILE A 100 6.47 11.95 -9.45
CA ILE A 100 7.59 11.38 -8.68
C ILE A 100 7.89 12.23 -7.44
N SER A 101 7.79 13.56 -7.54
CA SER A 101 7.99 14.45 -6.40
C SER A 101 7.00 14.15 -5.28
N ARG A 102 5.73 13.93 -5.61
CA ARG A 102 4.71 13.60 -4.60
C ARG A 102 4.99 12.22 -3.98
N ALA A 103 5.38 11.25 -4.78
CA ALA A 103 5.74 9.93 -4.28
C ALA A 103 6.94 10.00 -3.33
N GLN A 104 7.91 10.86 -3.62
CA GLN A 104 9.07 11.06 -2.75
C GLN A 104 8.69 11.69 -1.41
N GLU A 105 7.74 12.64 -1.41
CA GLU A 105 7.22 13.21 -0.16
C GLU A 105 6.61 12.14 0.74
N ILE A 106 5.77 11.28 0.16
CA ILE A 106 5.13 10.19 0.89
C ILE A 106 6.17 9.18 1.36
N SER A 107 7.14 8.87 0.52
CA SER A 107 8.22 7.95 0.83
C SER A 107 8.98 8.33 2.09
N LYS A 108 9.16 9.63 2.33
CA LYS A 108 9.88 10.10 3.53
C LYS A 108 9.24 9.62 4.82
N ILE A 109 7.92 9.47 4.85
CA ILE A 109 7.22 8.96 6.03
C ILE A 109 7.52 7.46 6.20
N TYR A 110 7.43 6.69 5.14
CA TYR A 110 7.73 5.26 5.17
C TYR A 110 9.21 5.01 5.50
N GLU A 111 10.10 5.84 5.01
CA GLU A 111 11.55 5.69 5.24
C GLU A 111 11.96 5.81 6.70
N LYS A 112 11.12 6.41 7.55
CA LYS A 112 11.37 6.45 8.99
C LYS A 112 11.33 5.06 9.63
N TYR A 113 10.68 4.10 9.01
CA TYR A 113 10.41 2.79 9.59
C TYR A 113 10.89 1.61 8.74
N PHE A 114 11.04 1.78 7.43
CA PHE A 114 11.29 0.69 6.50
C PHE A 114 12.38 1.03 5.49
N ASP A 115 12.90 -0.01 4.85
CA ASP A 115 13.70 0.14 3.63
C ASP A 115 12.72 0.29 2.46
N VAL A 116 12.74 1.44 1.80
CA VAL A 116 11.69 1.83 0.85
C VAL A 116 12.25 1.97 -0.57
N ARG A 117 11.53 1.43 -1.55
CA ARG A 117 11.76 1.71 -2.96
C ARG A 117 10.49 2.30 -3.57
N ILE A 118 10.69 3.20 -4.54
CA ILE A 118 9.59 3.73 -5.36
C ILE A 118 9.71 3.08 -6.74
N GLU A 119 8.69 2.34 -7.13
CA GLU A 119 8.64 1.75 -8.46
C GLU A 119 8.08 2.77 -9.46
N LYS A 120 8.82 2.98 -10.53
CA LYS A 120 8.46 3.97 -11.55
C LYS A 120 7.63 3.35 -12.66
#